data_38da395dafc0a00b7f1529ba1343770f
#
_entry.id   38da395dafc0a00b7f1529ba1343770f
#
_cell.length_a   1.000
_cell.length_b   1.000
_cell.length_c   1.000
_cell.angle_alpha   90.00
_cell.angle_beta   90.00
_cell.angle_gamma   90.00
#
_symmetry.space_group_name_H-M   'P 1'
#
loop_
_entity.id
_entity.type
_entity.pdbx_description
1 polymer ?
#
loop_
_entity_poly.entity_id
_entity_poly.type
_entity_poly.pdbx_seq_one_letter_code
_entity_poly.pdbx_strand_id
1 'polypeptide(L)'
;MRRGDKKVRGRPREFDADKALDRAMRVFWRKGFLGASLTDLTRAMRVSRPSLYAAFGDKEQLFRKALQRYFEGPSSYAHESLRAPTARAVAEKILYGAINMLTGPGSPATCMWVRCALSSGDGRLRGEFAAQRAEGHVLLRKRFDSAVAAGDLPSGSDTDALAHLVLTVNYGLTVQATTGATRRDLERVADSIVRDWPRPNG
;
A
#
# COMPACT_ATOMS: atom_id res chain seq x y z
N MET A 1 -11.34 -62.87 -16.41
CA MET A 1 -10.62 -61.71 -16.95
C MET A 1 -11.40 -60.44 -16.60
N ARG A 2 -11.05 -59.72 -15.53
CA ARG A 2 -11.67 -58.43 -15.14
C ARG A 2 -10.73 -57.33 -15.57
N ARG A 3 -11.15 -56.47 -16.51
CA ARG A 3 -10.43 -55.27 -16.94
C ARG A 3 -10.55 -54.24 -15.83
N GLY A 4 -9.41 -53.81 -15.30
CA GLY A 4 -9.33 -52.75 -14.31
C GLY A 4 -9.57 -51.39 -14.95
N ASP A 5 -10.57 -50.69 -14.49
CA ASP A 5 -10.82 -49.30 -14.83
C ASP A 5 -9.67 -48.40 -14.32
N LYS A 6 -8.87 -47.90 -15.25
CA LYS A 6 -7.92 -46.80 -14.92
C LYS A 6 -8.72 -45.52 -14.69
N LYS A 7 -8.88 -45.15 -13.43
CA LYS A 7 -9.37 -43.85 -13.01
C LYS A 7 -8.53 -42.75 -13.68
N VAL A 8 -9.11 -42.09 -14.68
CA VAL A 8 -8.54 -40.89 -15.31
C VAL A 8 -8.39 -39.86 -14.22
N ARG A 9 -7.14 -39.53 -13.84
CA ARG A 9 -6.83 -38.42 -12.96
C ARG A 9 -7.33 -37.16 -13.67
N GLY A 10 -8.37 -36.53 -13.14
CA GLY A 10 -8.88 -35.26 -13.64
C GLY A 10 -7.76 -34.24 -13.74
N ARG A 11 -7.81 -33.44 -14.83
CA ARG A 11 -6.91 -32.31 -15.09
C ARG A 11 -6.77 -31.49 -13.81
N PRO A 12 -5.54 -31.16 -13.34
CA PRO A 12 -5.35 -30.33 -12.16
C PRO A 12 -6.21 -29.06 -12.34
N ARG A 13 -7.05 -28.74 -11.35
CA ARG A 13 -7.76 -27.45 -11.37
C ARG A 13 -6.70 -26.39 -11.56
N GLU A 14 -6.75 -25.72 -12.71
CA GLU A 14 -5.97 -24.55 -13.03
C GLU A 14 -6.18 -23.57 -11.87
N PHE A 15 -5.13 -23.36 -11.04
CA PHE A 15 -5.28 -22.49 -9.88
C PHE A 15 -5.40 -21.06 -10.40
N ASP A 16 -6.34 -20.33 -9.84
CA ASP A 16 -6.55 -18.91 -10.16
C ASP A 16 -5.40 -18.10 -9.54
N ALA A 17 -4.44 -17.72 -10.38
CA ALA A 17 -3.23 -17.00 -9.98
C ALA A 17 -3.55 -15.66 -9.34
N ASP A 18 -4.59 -14.96 -9.80
CA ASP A 18 -5.01 -13.67 -9.26
C ASP A 18 -5.54 -13.82 -7.83
N LYS A 19 -6.43 -14.78 -7.60
CA LYS A 19 -6.91 -15.06 -6.23
C LYS A 19 -5.81 -15.55 -5.31
N ALA A 20 -4.85 -16.32 -5.83
CA ALA A 20 -3.71 -16.74 -5.05
C ALA A 20 -2.82 -15.56 -4.66
N LEU A 21 -2.58 -14.62 -5.60
CA LEU A 21 -1.82 -13.40 -5.34
C LEU A 21 -2.52 -12.49 -4.30
N ASP A 22 -3.85 -12.32 -4.39
CA ASP A 22 -4.62 -11.58 -3.38
C ASP A 22 -4.47 -12.17 -1.96
N ARG A 23 -4.43 -13.52 -1.87
CA ARG A 23 -4.21 -14.20 -0.59
C ARG A 23 -2.78 -14.00 -0.08
N ALA A 24 -1.79 -14.06 -0.97
CA ALA A 24 -0.40 -13.78 -0.63
C ALA A 24 -0.23 -12.32 -0.15
N MET A 25 -0.82 -11.36 -0.85
CA MET A 25 -0.84 -9.94 -0.46
C MET A 25 -1.38 -9.78 0.97
N ARG A 26 -2.49 -10.42 1.32
CA ARG A 26 -3.07 -10.36 2.68
C ARG A 26 -2.13 -10.96 3.74
N VAL A 27 -1.37 -12.01 3.41
CA VAL A 27 -0.36 -12.59 4.33
C VAL A 27 0.76 -11.60 4.57
N PHE A 28 1.33 -11.01 3.51
CA PHE A 28 2.38 -10.00 3.63
C PHE A 28 1.87 -8.74 4.36
N TRP A 29 0.65 -8.31 4.10
CA TRP A 29 0.06 -7.16 4.76
C TRP A 29 -0.04 -7.36 6.28
N ARG A 30 -0.45 -8.56 6.73
CA ARG A 30 -0.58 -8.86 8.16
C ARG A 30 0.74 -9.16 8.85
N LYS A 31 1.68 -9.84 8.19
CA LYS A 31 2.90 -10.38 8.80
C LYS A 31 4.18 -9.64 8.43
N GLY A 32 4.15 -8.75 7.45
CA GLY A 32 5.35 -8.18 6.83
C GLY A 32 6.11 -9.20 5.99
N PHE A 33 7.18 -8.74 5.33
CA PHE A 33 7.98 -9.61 4.47
C PHE A 33 8.70 -10.71 5.25
N LEU A 34 9.42 -10.36 6.33
CA LEU A 34 10.19 -11.34 7.12
C LEU A 34 9.28 -12.31 7.86
N GLY A 35 8.18 -11.83 8.44
CA GLY A 35 7.24 -12.64 9.22
C GLY A 35 6.36 -13.58 8.39
N ALA A 36 6.28 -13.39 7.08
CA ALA A 36 5.53 -14.26 6.18
C ALA A 36 6.38 -15.48 5.78
N SER A 37 6.11 -16.66 6.36
CA SER A 37 6.80 -17.89 5.97
C SER A 37 6.26 -18.44 4.64
N LEU A 38 7.07 -19.27 3.94
CA LEU A 38 6.59 -20.00 2.76
C LEU A 38 5.42 -20.92 3.08
N THR A 39 5.38 -21.46 4.30
CA THR A 39 4.26 -22.29 4.77
C THR A 39 2.98 -21.48 4.93
N ASP A 40 3.07 -20.26 5.48
CA ASP A 40 1.91 -19.35 5.56
C ASP A 40 1.38 -19.00 4.16
N LEU A 41 2.30 -18.66 3.25
CA LEU A 41 1.97 -18.29 1.88
C LEU A 41 1.29 -19.44 1.13
N THR A 42 1.92 -20.62 1.08
CA THR A 42 1.34 -21.79 0.37
C THR A 42 0.00 -22.21 0.95
N ARG A 43 -0.16 -22.16 2.27
CA ARG A 43 -1.43 -22.46 2.94
C ARG A 43 -2.51 -21.45 2.54
N ALA A 44 -2.22 -20.15 2.63
CA ALA A 44 -3.18 -19.09 2.29
C ALA A 44 -3.54 -19.13 0.80
N MET A 45 -2.55 -19.27 -0.07
CA MET A 45 -2.71 -19.35 -1.52
C MET A 45 -3.41 -20.62 -1.98
N ARG A 46 -3.42 -21.68 -1.15
CA ARG A 46 -3.92 -23.04 -1.46
C ARG A 46 -3.17 -23.68 -2.62
N VAL A 47 -1.85 -23.53 -2.63
CA VAL A 47 -0.95 -24.10 -3.63
C VAL A 47 0.18 -24.89 -2.98
N SER A 48 0.79 -25.82 -3.74
CA SER A 48 2.03 -26.46 -3.31
C SER A 48 3.23 -25.52 -3.45
N ARG A 49 4.34 -25.81 -2.74
CA ARG A 49 5.59 -25.04 -2.91
C ARG A 49 6.09 -25.05 -4.36
N PRO A 50 6.15 -26.20 -5.06
CA PRO A 50 6.53 -26.21 -6.48
C PRO A 50 5.64 -25.34 -7.35
N SER A 51 4.30 -25.35 -7.12
CA SER A 51 3.37 -24.53 -7.89
C SER A 51 3.56 -23.03 -7.60
N LEU A 52 3.90 -22.65 -6.35
CA LEU A 52 4.22 -21.27 -6.01
C LEU A 52 5.45 -20.80 -6.78
N TYR A 53 6.55 -21.57 -6.72
CA TYR A 53 7.79 -21.22 -7.42
C TYR A 53 7.61 -21.16 -8.93
N ALA A 54 6.86 -22.08 -9.52
CA ALA A 54 6.59 -22.11 -10.95
C ALA A 54 5.80 -20.87 -11.43
N ALA A 55 4.82 -20.39 -10.64
CA ALA A 55 3.95 -19.30 -11.04
C ALA A 55 4.49 -17.89 -10.65
N PHE A 56 5.14 -17.78 -9.51
CA PHE A 56 5.49 -16.49 -8.92
C PHE A 56 6.99 -16.28 -8.71
N GLY A 57 7.80 -17.32 -8.90
CA GLY A 57 9.23 -17.30 -8.60
C GLY A 57 9.50 -17.43 -7.10
N ASP A 58 10.56 -16.81 -6.62
CA ASP A 58 10.92 -16.82 -5.21
C ASP A 58 10.01 -15.94 -4.35
N LYS A 59 10.26 -15.95 -3.02
CA LYS A 59 9.47 -15.16 -2.07
C LYS A 59 9.56 -13.65 -2.33
N GLU A 60 10.71 -13.15 -2.81
CA GLU A 60 10.87 -11.74 -3.12
C GLU A 60 10.09 -11.35 -4.38
N GLN A 61 10.12 -12.19 -5.41
CA GLN A 61 9.36 -11.97 -6.65
C GLN A 61 7.85 -12.01 -6.37
N LEU A 62 7.39 -12.98 -5.57
CA LEU A 62 6.00 -13.03 -5.11
C LEU A 62 5.64 -11.77 -4.32
N PHE A 63 6.53 -11.31 -3.44
CA PHE A 63 6.32 -10.11 -2.64
C PHE A 63 6.17 -8.86 -3.52
N ARG A 64 7.04 -8.66 -4.53
CA ARG A 64 6.95 -7.52 -5.45
C ARG A 64 5.62 -7.51 -6.20
N LYS A 65 5.16 -8.67 -6.69
CA LYS A 65 3.84 -8.81 -7.32
C LYS A 65 2.71 -8.48 -6.34
N ALA A 66 2.81 -8.95 -5.10
CA ALA A 66 1.83 -8.67 -4.06
C ALA A 66 1.80 -7.19 -3.66
N LEU A 67 2.96 -6.53 -3.62
CA LEU A 67 3.07 -5.09 -3.34
C LEU A 67 2.49 -4.25 -4.47
N GLN A 68 2.75 -4.62 -5.72
CA GLN A 68 2.11 -3.99 -6.88
C GLN A 68 0.58 -4.11 -6.79
N ARG A 69 0.06 -5.30 -6.52
CA ARG A 69 -1.37 -5.55 -6.33
C ARG A 69 -1.97 -4.72 -5.19
N TYR A 70 -1.20 -4.50 -4.14
CA TYR A 70 -1.60 -3.63 -3.03
C TYR A 70 -1.72 -2.16 -3.45
N PHE A 71 -0.80 -1.64 -4.27
CA PHE A 71 -0.86 -0.27 -4.79
C PHE A 71 -1.98 -0.08 -5.80
N GLU A 72 -2.29 -1.09 -6.62
CA GLU A 72 -3.40 -1.06 -7.58
C GLU A 72 -4.78 -1.21 -6.93
N GLY A 73 -4.85 -1.74 -5.70
CA GLY A 73 -6.07 -1.98 -4.96
C GLY A 73 -6.17 -1.19 -3.66
N PRO A 74 -5.84 -1.76 -2.49
CA PRO A 74 -6.06 -1.13 -1.19
C PRO A 74 -5.44 0.25 -1.04
N SER A 75 -4.32 0.54 -1.72
CA SER A 75 -3.58 1.80 -1.63
C SER A 75 -3.68 2.66 -2.90
N SER A 76 -4.56 2.36 -3.84
CA SER A 76 -4.75 3.12 -5.09
C SER A 76 -5.12 4.58 -4.83
N TYR A 77 -5.80 4.85 -3.72
CA TYR A 77 -6.20 6.19 -3.29
C TYR A 77 -5.03 7.19 -3.30
N ALA A 78 -3.81 6.76 -2.96
CA ALA A 78 -2.65 7.65 -2.90
C ALA A 78 -2.29 8.20 -4.29
N HIS A 79 -2.29 7.36 -5.32
CA HIS A 79 -2.04 7.78 -6.69
C HIS A 79 -3.23 8.54 -7.29
N GLU A 80 -4.44 8.07 -7.05
CA GLU A 80 -5.68 8.71 -7.52
C GLU A 80 -5.85 10.11 -6.95
N SER A 81 -5.40 10.36 -5.72
CA SER A 81 -5.46 11.65 -5.06
C SER A 81 -4.71 12.75 -5.82
N LEU A 82 -3.63 12.42 -6.54
CA LEU A 82 -2.85 13.39 -7.31
C LEU A 82 -3.68 14.07 -8.42
N ARG A 83 -4.79 13.46 -8.83
CA ARG A 83 -5.73 14.01 -9.83
C ARG A 83 -6.78 14.96 -9.24
N ALA A 84 -6.77 15.16 -7.92
CA ALA A 84 -7.72 16.07 -7.27
C ALA A 84 -7.51 17.52 -7.76
N PRO A 85 -8.58 18.36 -7.80
CA PRO A 85 -8.53 19.67 -8.44
C PRO A 85 -7.58 20.65 -7.74
N THR A 86 -7.47 20.58 -6.42
CA THR A 86 -6.64 21.51 -5.62
C THR A 86 -5.60 20.77 -4.78
N ALA A 87 -4.51 21.45 -4.38
CA ALA A 87 -3.48 20.93 -3.49
C ALA A 87 -4.08 20.50 -2.14
N ARG A 88 -5.02 21.29 -1.61
CA ARG A 88 -5.77 20.92 -0.40
C ARG A 88 -6.55 19.62 -0.59
N ALA A 89 -7.28 19.50 -1.70
CA ALA A 89 -8.04 18.28 -1.99
C ALA A 89 -7.14 17.05 -2.21
N VAL A 90 -5.92 17.24 -2.73
CA VAL A 90 -4.90 16.17 -2.82
C VAL A 90 -4.51 15.70 -1.42
N ALA A 91 -4.13 16.62 -0.53
CA ALA A 91 -3.76 16.29 0.84
C ALA A 91 -4.92 15.60 1.60
N GLU A 92 -6.11 16.17 1.50
CA GLU A 92 -7.33 15.62 2.08
C GLU A 92 -7.59 14.17 1.62
N LYS A 93 -7.59 13.92 0.32
CA LYS A 93 -7.81 12.57 -0.23
C LYS A 93 -6.73 11.56 0.17
N ILE A 94 -5.47 11.98 0.30
CA ILE A 94 -4.39 11.12 0.78
C ILE A 94 -4.66 10.73 2.24
N LEU A 95 -4.93 11.69 3.11
CA LEU A 95 -5.09 11.44 4.55
C LEU A 95 -6.36 10.64 4.85
N TYR A 96 -7.51 11.03 4.30
CA TYR A 96 -8.75 10.30 4.53
C TYR A 96 -8.79 8.95 3.79
N GLY A 97 -8.13 8.84 2.63
CA GLY A 97 -7.93 7.56 1.95
C GLY A 97 -7.15 6.57 2.81
N ALA A 98 -6.09 7.04 3.47
CA ALA A 98 -5.35 6.24 4.44
C ALA A 98 -6.23 5.82 5.62
N ILE A 99 -6.97 6.73 6.22
CA ILE A 99 -7.88 6.44 7.34
C ILE A 99 -8.91 5.38 6.93
N ASN A 100 -9.52 5.52 5.76
CA ASN A 100 -10.47 4.55 5.24
C ASN A 100 -9.85 3.17 5.05
N MET A 101 -8.64 3.10 4.48
CA MET A 101 -7.90 1.85 4.33
C MET A 101 -7.54 1.23 5.68
N LEU A 102 -7.09 2.04 6.65
CA LEU A 102 -6.62 1.58 7.97
C LEU A 102 -7.76 1.09 8.86
N THR A 103 -8.94 1.72 8.76
CA THR A 103 -10.08 1.48 9.66
C THR A 103 -11.24 0.76 8.98
N GLY A 104 -11.12 0.43 7.69
CA GLY A 104 -12.18 -0.24 6.93
C GLY A 104 -12.39 -1.69 7.38
N PRO A 105 -13.54 -2.29 7.01
CA PRO A 105 -13.85 -3.68 7.37
C PRO A 105 -12.79 -4.65 6.89
N GLY A 106 -12.27 -5.50 7.79
CA GLY A 106 -11.26 -6.51 7.50
C GLY A 106 -9.84 -5.96 7.26
N SER A 107 -9.64 -4.65 7.48
CA SER A 107 -8.30 -4.04 7.48
C SER A 107 -7.45 -4.62 8.60
N PRO A 108 -6.14 -4.90 8.35
CA PRO A 108 -5.23 -5.26 9.43
C PRO A 108 -4.75 -4.03 10.26
N ALA A 109 -5.42 -2.89 10.14
CA ALA A 109 -5.10 -1.61 10.79
C ALA A 109 -3.65 -1.16 10.56
N THR A 110 -3.09 -1.45 9.40
CA THR A 110 -1.72 -1.08 9.03
C THR A 110 -1.59 -0.89 7.53
N CYS A 111 -0.59 -0.14 7.08
CA CYS A 111 -0.19 -0.06 5.68
C CYS A 111 0.82 -1.16 5.38
N MET A 112 0.57 -1.96 4.33
CA MET A 112 1.48 -3.04 3.93
C MET A 112 2.87 -2.50 3.61
N TRP A 113 2.95 -1.38 2.89
CA TRP A 113 4.22 -0.75 2.52
C TRP A 113 5.00 -0.32 3.77
N VAL A 114 4.39 0.43 4.72
CA VAL A 114 5.05 0.89 5.95
C VAL A 114 5.51 -0.31 6.78
N ARG A 115 4.64 -1.29 7.00
CA ARG A 115 4.99 -2.50 7.75
C ARG A 115 6.17 -3.24 7.15
N CYS A 116 6.18 -3.43 5.84
CA CYS A 116 7.26 -4.16 5.16
C CYS A 116 8.54 -3.34 5.12
N ALA A 117 8.48 -2.03 4.91
CA ALA A 117 9.64 -1.14 4.94
C ALA A 117 10.35 -1.17 6.31
N LEU A 118 9.59 -1.10 7.41
CA LEU A 118 10.12 -1.16 8.76
C LEU A 118 10.68 -2.54 9.16
N SER A 119 10.19 -3.61 8.52
CA SER A 119 10.58 -4.99 8.80
C SER A 119 11.49 -5.62 7.76
N SER A 120 11.97 -4.88 6.75
CA SER A 120 12.77 -5.45 5.64
C SER A 120 14.21 -5.80 6.00
N GLY A 121 14.69 -5.38 7.18
CA GLY A 121 16.08 -5.56 7.57
C GLY A 121 17.07 -4.74 6.72
N ASP A 122 18.35 -5.12 6.75
CA ASP A 122 19.38 -4.50 5.90
C ASP A 122 19.51 -5.31 4.61
N GLY A 123 19.00 -4.79 3.52
CA GLY A 123 19.09 -5.49 2.26
C GLY A 123 18.50 -4.76 1.07
N ARG A 124 18.41 -5.48 -0.04
CA ARG A 124 17.92 -4.99 -1.34
C ARG A 124 16.53 -4.37 -1.24
N LEU A 125 15.61 -4.99 -0.50
CA LEU A 125 14.25 -4.49 -0.30
C LEU A 125 14.22 -3.13 0.40
N ARG A 126 15.13 -2.87 1.34
CA ARG A 126 15.25 -1.56 1.99
C ARG A 126 15.55 -0.45 0.98
N GLY A 127 16.46 -0.72 0.03
CA GLY A 127 16.77 0.20 -1.07
C GLY A 127 15.56 0.46 -1.97
N GLU A 128 14.80 -0.59 -2.31
CA GLU A 128 13.58 -0.48 -3.12
C GLU A 128 12.51 0.38 -2.39
N PHE A 129 12.32 0.20 -1.09
CA PHE A 129 11.41 1.03 -0.30
C PHE A 129 11.86 2.49 -0.20
N ALA A 130 13.16 2.73 -0.05
CA ALA A 130 13.70 4.09 -0.03
C ALA A 130 13.49 4.80 -1.39
N ALA A 131 13.70 4.10 -2.50
CA ALA A 131 13.45 4.62 -3.84
C ALA A 131 11.97 4.94 -4.06
N GLN A 132 11.06 4.02 -3.70
CA GLN A 132 9.61 4.25 -3.80
C GLN A 132 9.14 5.45 -2.94
N ARG A 133 9.69 5.60 -1.73
CA ARG A 133 9.41 6.76 -0.88
C ARG A 133 9.85 8.06 -1.56
N ALA A 134 11.06 8.08 -2.13
CA ALA A 134 11.58 9.24 -2.82
C ALA A 134 10.74 9.58 -4.06
N GLU A 135 10.34 8.57 -4.84
CA GLU A 135 9.45 8.75 -6.00
C GLU A 135 8.10 9.34 -5.60
N GLY A 136 7.43 8.79 -4.59
CA GLY A 136 6.17 9.31 -4.08
C GLY A 136 6.26 10.75 -3.61
N HIS A 137 7.36 11.12 -2.94
CA HIS A 137 7.65 12.48 -2.53
C HIS A 137 7.80 13.42 -3.76
N VAL A 138 8.60 13.02 -4.75
CA VAL A 138 8.81 13.80 -5.98
C VAL A 138 7.49 14.02 -6.73
N LEU A 139 6.64 13.01 -6.84
CA LEU A 139 5.34 13.12 -7.51
C LEU A 139 4.42 14.11 -6.78
N LEU A 140 4.36 14.04 -5.46
CA LEU A 140 3.52 14.92 -4.66
C LEU A 140 4.04 16.38 -4.69
N ARG A 141 5.36 16.59 -4.58
CA ARG A 141 5.97 17.91 -4.73
C ARG A 141 5.65 18.52 -6.09
N LYS A 142 5.86 17.79 -7.19
CA LYS A 142 5.52 18.26 -8.54
C LYS A 142 4.05 18.66 -8.66
N ARG A 143 3.15 17.89 -8.00
CA ARG A 143 1.73 18.24 -7.99
C ARG A 143 1.48 19.58 -7.26
N PHE A 144 2.20 19.83 -6.17
CA PHE A 144 2.09 21.09 -5.43
C PHE A 144 2.80 22.26 -6.15
N ASP A 145 3.93 22.02 -6.84
CA ASP A 145 4.56 23.01 -7.73
C ASP A 145 3.56 23.49 -8.80
N SER A 146 2.82 22.55 -9.40
CA SER A 146 1.76 22.88 -10.36
C SER A 146 0.61 23.67 -9.72
N ALA A 147 0.31 23.45 -8.44
CA ALA A 147 -0.71 24.19 -7.70
C ALA A 147 -0.27 25.65 -7.43
N VAL A 148 1.02 25.87 -7.12
CA VAL A 148 1.59 27.23 -7.00
C VAL A 148 1.50 27.95 -8.34
N ALA A 149 1.91 27.30 -9.43
CA ALA A 149 1.85 27.88 -10.78
C ALA A 149 0.42 28.24 -11.22
N ALA A 150 -0.58 27.47 -10.74
CA ALA A 150 -2.00 27.72 -11.01
C ALA A 150 -2.67 28.70 -10.03
N GLY A 151 -1.93 29.24 -9.04
CA GLY A 151 -2.48 30.12 -8.01
C GLY A 151 -3.36 29.43 -6.95
N ASP A 152 -3.37 28.11 -6.89
CA ASP A 152 -4.10 27.31 -5.87
C ASP A 152 -3.34 27.24 -4.53
N LEU A 153 -2.04 27.51 -4.56
CA LEU A 153 -1.20 27.73 -3.38
C LEU A 153 -0.52 29.12 -3.48
N PRO A 154 -0.20 29.77 -2.33
CA PRO A 154 0.58 31.01 -2.32
C PRO A 154 1.90 30.85 -3.08
N SER A 155 2.36 31.89 -3.77
CA SER A 155 3.59 31.90 -4.58
C SER A 155 4.87 31.60 -3.80
N GLY A 156 4.88 31.83 -2.48
CA GLY A 156 6.00 31.52 -1.57
C GLY A 156 5.89 30.18 -0.87
N SER A 157 4.96 29.30 -1.25
CA SER A 157 4.77 28.00 -0.57
C SER A 157 5.99 27.11 -0.76
N ASP A 158 6.49 26.54 0.35
CA ASP A 158 7.48 25.46 0.32
C ASP A 158 6.78 24.13 -0.01
N THR A 159 6.72 23.82 -1.31
CA THR A 159 6.05 22.63 -1.83
C THR A 159 6.76 21.33 -1.42
N ASP A 160 8.07 21.41 -1.16
CA ASP A 160 8.86 20.28 -0.66
C ASP A 160 8.46 19.94 0.78
N ALA A 161 8.41 20.97 1.65
CA ALA A 161 7.95 20.81 3.04
C ALA A 161 6.48 20.35 3.11
N LEU A 162 5.60 20.86 2.26
CA LEU A 162 4.20 20.41 2.21
C LEU A 162 4.08 18.93 1.79
N ALA A 163 4.86 18.49 0.82
CA ALA A 163 4.89 17.09 0.42
C ALA A 163 5.40 16.19 1.54
N HIS A 164 6.48 16.60 2.22
CA HIS A 164 6.98 15.90 3.41
C HIS A 164 5.96 15.85 4.52
N LEU A 165 5.27 16.94 4.81
CA LEU A 165 4.22 17.00 5.84
C LEU A 165 3.13 15.96 5.58
N VAL A 166 2.54 15.98 4.38
CA VAL A 166 1.46 15.05 4.03
C VAL A 166 1.89 13.59 4.13
N LEU A 167 3.08 13.25 3.62
CA LEU A 167 3.59 11.87 3.68
C LEU A 167 3.95 11.46 5.11
N THR A 168 4.54 12.36 5.91
CA THR A 168 4.89 12.08 7.30
C THR A 168 3.63 11.82 8.14
N VAL A 169 2.60 12.66 7.97
CA VAL A 169 1.31 12.45 8.64
C VAL A 169 0.67 11.15 8.19
N ASN A 170 0.64 10.87 6.88
CA ASN A 170 0.10 9.61 6.34
C ASN A 170 0.78 8.36 6.95
N TYR A 171 2.10 8.38 7.11
CA TYR A 171 2.84 7.29 7.78
C TYR A 171 2.57 7.26 9.28
N GLY A 172 2.46 8.42 9.92
CA GLY A 172 2.10 8.55 11.34
C GLY A 172 0.72 7.98 11.65
N LEU A 173 -0.29 8.25 10.80
CA LEU A 173 -1.63 7.65 10.92
C LEU A 173 -1.56 6.11 10.91
N THR A 174 -0.69 5.53 10.07
CA THR A 174 -0.48 4.07 10.03
C THR A 174 0.06 3.53 11.35
N VAL A 175 1.05 4.20 11.93
CA VAL A 175 1.62 3.78 13.22
C VAL A 175 0.58 3.88 14.32
N GLN A 176 -0.17 4.96 14.38
CA GLN A 176 -1.22 5.16 15.38
C GLN A 176 -2.35 4.13 15.25
N ALA A 177 -2.83 3.85 14.04
CA ALA A 177 -3.83 2.80 13.80
C ALA A 177 -3.33 1.43 14.26
N THR A 178 -2.06 1.08 13.96
CA THR A 178 -1.45 -0.19 14.37
C THR A 178 -1.37 -0.34 15.89
N THR A 179 -1.30 0.77 16.63
CA THR A 179 -1.24 0.82 18.09
C THR A 179 -2.59 1.08 18.77
N GLY A 180 -3.69 1.04 18.01
CA GLY A 180 -5.04 1.06 18.57
C GLY A 180 -5.75 2.40 18.54
N ALA A 181 -5.22 3.43 17.86
CA ALA A 181 -5.94 4.68 17.66
C ALA A 181 -7.26 4.43 16.90
N THR A 182 -8.33 5.06 17.35
CA THR A 182 -9.64 4.95 16.72
C THR A 182 -9.70 5.77 15.43
N ARG A 183 -10.64 5.46 14.55
CA ARG A 183 -10.93 6.27 13.36
C ARG A 183 -11.05 7.76 13.71
N ARG A 184 -11.81 8.08 14.79
CA ARG A 184 -12.02 9.45 15.24
C ARG A 184 -10.71 10.16 15.64
N ASP A 185 -9.77 9.43 16.25
CA ASP A 185 -8.47 10.01 16.62
C ASP A 185 -7.65 10.35 15.38
N LEU A 186 -7.68 9.48 14.37
CA LEU A 186 -6.97 9.70 13.11
C LEU A 186 -7.61 10.85 12.31
N GLU A 187 -8.94 10.93 12.25
CA GLU A 187 -9.67 12.02 11.60
C GLU A 187 -9.34 13.38 12.22
N ARG A 188 -9.21 13.48 13.55
CA ARG A 188 -8.82 14.73 14.23
C ARG A 188 -7.46 15.25 13.76
N VAL A 189 -6.51 14.36 13.47
CA VAL A 189 -5.19 14.73 12.92
C VAL A 189 -5.35 15.24 11.49
N ALA A 190 -6.07 14.49 10.65
CA ALA A 190 -6.32 14.90 9.26
C ALA A 190 -7.05 16.24 9.19
N ASP A 191 -8.10 16.44 10.00
CA ASP A 191 -8.87 17.68 10.10
C ASP A 191 -7.99 18.89 10.44
N SER A 192 -7.02 18.73 11.37
CA SER A 192 -6.10 19.80 11.73
C SER A 192 -5.24 20.22 10.53
N ILE A 193 -4.66 19.25 9.82
CA ILE A 193 -3.83 19.53 8.64
C ILE A 193 -4.65 20.21 7.54
N VAL A 194 -5.86 19.72 7.26
CA VAL A 194 -6.72 20.24 6.20
C VAL A 194 -7.25 21.64 6.54
N ARG A 195 -7.58 21.90 7.82
CA ARG A 195 -8.03 23.23 8.28
C ARG A 195 -6.96 24.29 8.13
N ASP A 196 -5.73 23.95 8.51
CA ASP A 196 -4.60 24.88 8.53
C ASP A 196 -3.80 24.87 7.20
N TRP A 197 -4.38 24.25 6.15
CA TRP A 197 -3.76 24.17 4.82
C TRP A 197 -3.57 25.56 4.22
N PRO A 198 -2.41 25.85 3.61
CA PRO A 198 -2.17 27.15 2.96
C PRO A 198 -3.28 27.49 1.96
N ARG A 199 -3.79 28.72 2.03
CA ARG A 199 -4.83 29.22 1.14
C ARG A 199 -4.23 30.20 0.14
N PRO A 200 -4.76 30.28 -1.09
CA PRO A 200 -4.37 31.32 -2.01
C PRO A 200 -4.47 32.70 -1.35
N ASN A 201 -3.53 33.58 -1.65
CA ASN A 201 -3.67 35.00 -1.29
C ASN A 201 -4.84 35.55 -2.11
N GLY A 202 -5.87 36.05 -1.44
CA GLY A 202 -7.03 36.68 -2.06
C GLY A 202 -6.67 37.99 -2.79
#